data_68802dd06ea6aa85d955f347488e0ec1
#
_entry.id   68802dd06ea6aa85d955f347488e0ec1
#
_cell.length_a   1.000
_cell.length_b   1.000
_cell.length_c   1.000
_cell.angle_alpha   90.00
_cell.angle_beta   90.00
_cell.angle_gamma   90.00
#
_symmetry.space_group_name_H-M   'P 1'
#
loop_
_entity.id
_entity.type
_entity.pdbx_description
1 polymer ?
#
loop_
_entity_poly.entity_id
_entity_poly.type
_entity_poly.pdbx_seq_one_letter_code
_entity_poly.pdbx_strand_id
1 'polypeptide(L)'
;NKLRDFEIKIGKQKYSKEAEPKLNELLSFVSKKAIDQYNSGNDYKGASDNFYLTYQLSPKDTSFLYNAAVSSSLAKDYTTSIDYYKKLQELGYTGITTEYYAVNKATGEKDNLGTKQNRDAMVKLGQYSDPSMEVSKSKRADIIKNIAYIYVNEGKTEEAMIALQEARKSDPKDINLLLNEAQLYIKLEKMDKFAKLMEEAIQLDPNNPILFFNLGVVN
;
A
#
# COMPACT_ATOMS: atom_id res chain seq x y z
N ASN A 1 -3.33 -5.73 23.73
CA ASN A 1 -3.53 -5.00 24.82
C ASN A 1 -4.28 -5.64 25.98
N LYS A 2 -3.96 -6.93 26.24
CA LYS A 2 -4.58 -7.71 27.33
C LYS A 2 -4.56 -7.00 28.69
N LEU A 3 -3.47 -6.28 29.00
CA LEU A 3 -3.35 -5.50 30.25
C LEU A 3 -4.41 -4.40 30.31
N ARG A 4 -4.53 -3.60 29.25
CA ARG A 4 -5.51 -2.49 29.17
C ARG A 4 -6.95 -3.02 29.26
N ASP A 5 -7.25 -4.09 28.50
CA ASP A 5 -8.57 -4.70 28.50
C ASP A 5 -8.93 -5.25 29.90
N PHE A 6 -7.94 -5.84 30.58
CA PHE A 6 -8.08 -6.30 31.96
C PHE A 6 -8.31 -5.13 32.92
N GLU A 7 -7.51 -4.06 32.85
CA GLU A 7 -7.65 -2.89 33.71
C GLU A 7 -8.98 -2.15 33.51
N ILE A 8 -9.47 -2.06 32.26
CA ILE A 8 -10.81 -1.53 31.97
C ILE A 8 -11.87 -2.38 32.66
N LYS A 9 -11.76 -3.72 32.58
CA LYS A 9 -12.70 -4.66 33.16
C LYS A 9 -12.78 -4.56 34.70
N ILE A 10 -11.67 -4.26 35.35
CA ILE A 10 -11.61 -4.12 36.82
C ILE A 10 -11.76 -2.67 37.32
N GLY A 11 -11.94 -1.71 36.40
CA GLY A 11 -12.10 -0.28 36.74
C GLY A 11 -10.85 0.40 37.34
N LYS A 12 -9.65 -0.18 37.14
CA LYS A 12 -8.38 0.36 37.67
C LYS A 12 -7.36 0.47 36.56
N GLN A 13 -6.92 1.70 36.24
CA GLN A 13 -5.90 1.97 35.24
C GLN A 13 -4.57 2.35 35.92
N LYS A 14 -3.87 1.39 36.50
CA LYS A 14 -2.59 1.64 37.17
C LYS A 14 -1.40 1.39 36.23
N TYR A 15 -1.31 0.23 35.67
CA TYR A 15 -0.15 -0.20 34.89
C TYR A 15 -0.18 0.26 33.43
N SER A 16 -1.38 0.43 32.82
CA SER A 16 -1.49 0.95 31.46
C SER A 16 -0.99 2.39 31.37
N LYS A 17 -1.23 3.24 32.38
CA LYS A 17 -0.69 4.61 32.43
C LYS A 17 0.83 4.68 32.41
N GLU A 18 1.50 3.71 33.04
CA GLU A 18 2.96 3.62 33.06
C GLU A 18 3.51 2.94 31.79
N ALA A 19 2.77 1.98 31.24
CA ALA A 19 3.20 1.21 30.09
C ALA A 19 2.96 1.94 28.76
N GLU A 20 1.88 2.73 28.63
CA GLU A 20 1.56 3.46 27.38
C GLU A 20 2.66 4.41 26.90
N PRO A 21 3.30 5.25 27.73
CA PRO A 21 4.40 6.08 27.28
C PRO A 21 5.58 5.27 26.74
N LYS A 22 5.96 4.20 27.45
CA LYS A 22 7.05 3.30 27.04
C LYS A 22 6.72 2.54 25.74
N LEU A 23 5.46 2.14 25.58
CA LEU A 23 4.99 1.50 24.36
C LEU A 23 5.05 2.48 23.18
N ASN A 24 4.64 3.74 23.39
CA ASN A 24 4.69 4.77 22.35
C ASN A 24 6.13 5.11 21.95
N GLU A 25 7.04 5.17 22.92
CA GLU A 25 8.48 5.37 22.68
C GLU A 25 9.05 4.20 21.87
N LEU A 26 8.77 2.96 22.26
CA LEU A 26 9.20 1.77 21.54
C LEU A 26 8.62 1.75 20.11
N LEU A 27 7.34 2.05 19.97
CA LEU A 27 6.66 2.10 18.66
C LEU A 27 7.31 3.15 17.75
N SER A 28 7.58 4.35 18.27
CA SER A 28 8.27 5.41 17.55
C SER A 28 9.69 4.99 17.14
N PHE A 29 10.44 4.37 18.05
CA PHE A 29 11.79 3.90 17.78
C PHE A 29 11.81 2.81 16.69
N VAL A 30 10.96 1.78 16.83
CA VAL A 30 10.94 0.66 15.89
C VAL A 30 10.43 1.09 14.51
N SER A 31 9.37 1.93 14.46
CA SER A 31 8.85 2.44 13.18
C SER A 31 9.86 3.31 12.45
N LYS A 32 10.55 4.20 13.18
CA LYS A 32 11.63 5.01 12.59
C LYS A 32 12.75 4.13 12.04
N LYS A 33 13.20 3.15 12.81
CA LYS A 33 14.23 2.21 12.37
C LYS A 33 13.82 1.47 11.10
N ALA A 34 12.54 1.01 11.02
CA ALA A 34 12.01 0.35 9.83
C ALA A 34 12.04 1.28 8.60
N ILE A 35 11.63 2.54 8.77
CA ILE A 35 11.64 3.55 7.71
C ILE A 35 13.09 3.84 7.24
N ASP A 36 14.02 4.02 8.18
CA ASP A 36 15.43 4.29 7.85
C ASP A 36 16.04 3.11 7.08
N GLN A 37 15.79 1.87 7.50
CA GLN A 37 16.24 0.65 6.81
C GLN A 37 15.64 0.53 5.39
N TYR A 38 14.33 0.81 5.24
CA TYR A 38 13.66 0.80 3.95
C TYR A 38 14.26 1.85 3.00
N ASN A 39 14.42 3.09 3.49
CA ASN A 39 14.91 4.21 2.68
C ASN A 39 16.39 4.07 2.31
N SER A 40 17.18 3.37 3.11
CA SER A 40 18.58 3.10 2.78
C SER A 40 18.74 2.18 1.56
N GLY A 41 17.70 1.40 1.24
CA GLY A 41 17.71 0.43 0.15
C GLY A 41 18.61 -0.80 0.37
N ASN A 42 19.28 -0.90 1.52
CA ASN A 42 20.29 -1.93 1.77
C ASN A 42 19.82 -3.03 2.74
N ASP A 43 18.74 -2.79 3.50
CA ASP A 43 18.26 -3.72 4.52
C ASP A 43 16.73 -3.87 4.49
N TYR A 44 16.21 -4.34 3.37
CA TYR A 44 14.77 -4.59 3.24
C TYR A 44 14.25 -5.68 4.17
N LYS A 45 15.10 -6.67 4.51
CA LYS A 45 14.72 -7.70 5.46
C LYS A 45 14.53 -7.11 6.86
N GLY A 46 15.50 -6.34 7.35
CA GLY A 46 15.40 -5.66 8.64
C GLY A 46 14.23 -4.66 8.66
N ALA A 47 13.98 -3.95 7.54
CA ALA A 47 12.82 -3.09 7.41
C ALA A 47 11.51 -3.88 7.57
N SER A 48 11.37 -5.03 6.89
CA SER A 48 10.21 -5.89 7.00
C SER A 48 9.97 -6.35 8.44
N ASP A 49 11.01 -6.87 9.11
CA ASP A 49 10.93 -7.37 10.47
C ASP A 49 10.49 -6.25 11.45
N ASN A 50 11.05 -5.04 11.30
CA ASN A 50 10.71 -3.91 12.16
C ASN A 50 9.32 -3.30 11.82
N PHE A 51 8.90 -3.25 10.56
CA PHE A 51 7.53 -2.88 10.22
C PHE A 51 6.51 -3.89 10.77
N TYR A 52 6.79 -5.18 10.68
CA TYR A 52 5.92 -6.20 11.25
C TYR A 52 5.84 -6.11 12.77
N LEU A 53 6.99 -5.88 13.45
CA LEU A 53 7.00 -5.63 14.89
C LEU A 53 6.17 -4.38 15.25
N THR A 54 6.28 -3.30 14.46
CA THR A 54 5.47 -2.09 14.66
C THR A 54 3.97 -2.40 14.53
N TYR A 55 3.58 -3.21 13.53
CA TYR A 55 2.20 -3.69 13.41
C TYR A 55 1.76 -4.51 14.62
N GLN A 56 2.61 -5.39 15.15
CA GLN A 56 2.28 -6.17 16.36
C GLN A 56 2.09 -5.29 17.59
N LEU A 57 2.83 -4.21 17.72
CA LEU A 57 2.70 -3.22 18.79
C LEU A 57 1.45 -2.36 18.61
N SER A 58 1.05 -2.06 17.38
CA SER A 58 -0.11 -1.25 17.01
C SER A 58 -0.98 -1.93 15.94
N PRO A 59 -1.70 -3.03 16.27
CA PRO A 59 -2.42 -3.84 15.25
C PRO A 59 -3.57 -3.12 14.55
N LYS A 60 -4.00 -1.97 15.06
CA LYS A 60 -5.01 -1.12 14.42
C LYS A 60 -4.47 -0.39 13.20
N ASP A 61 -3.17 -0.12 13.17
CA ASP A 61 -2.51 0.51 12.05
C ASP A 61 -1.94 -0.56 11.09
N THR A 62 -2.80 -0.98 10.19
CA THR A 62 -2.46 -2.01 9.19
C THR A 62 -1.53 -1.50 8.09
N SER A 63 -1.20 -0.20 8.05
CA SER A 63 -0.22 0.36 7.11
C SER A 63 1.19 -0.21 7.34
N PHE A 64 1.54 -0.49 8.59
CA PHE A 64 2.80 -1.14 8.92
C PHE A 64 2.89 -2.59 8.39
N LEU A 65 1.77 -3.32 8.40
CA LEU A 65 1.74 -4.65 7.80
C LEU A 65 1.90 -4.58 6.27
N TYR A 66 1.31 -3.57 5.62
CA TYR A 66 1.51 -3.33 4.20
C TYR A 66 2.99 -3.02 3.88
N ASN A 67 3.61 -2.14 4.66
CA ASN A 67 5.03 -1.82 4.50
C ASN A 67 5.94 -3.04 4.77
N ALA A 68 5.58 -3.89 5.73
CA ALA A 68 6.28 -5.15 5.96
C ALA A 68 6.19 -6.08 4.74
N ALA A 69 5.00 -6.22 4.13
CA ALA A 69 4.80 -7.03 2.93
C ALA A 69 5.63 -6.53 1.74
N VAL A 70 5.63 -5.21 1.49
CA VAL A 70 6.44 -4.59 0.44
C VAL A 70 7.93 -4.82 0.69
N SER A 71 8.39 -4.59 1.91
CA SER A 71 9.81 -4.79 2.29
C SER A 71 10.25 -6.24 2.15
N SER A 72 9.41 -7.22 2.54
CA SER A 72 9.68 -8.64 2.32
C SER A 72 9.81 -8.97 0.83
N SER A 73 8.95 -8.41 -0.01
CA SER A 73 9.03 -8.60 -1.47
C SER A 73 10.35 -8.08 -2.04
N LEU A 74 10.78 -6.88 -1.61
CA LEU A 74 12.06 -6.29 -2.01
C LEU A 74 13.26 -7.09 -1.49
N ALA A 75 13.14 -7.69 -0.31
CA ALA A 75 14.12 -8.61 0.25
C ALA A 75 14.11 -9.99 -0.45
N LYS A 76 13.20 -10.23 -1.41
CA LYS A 76 12.95 -11.52 -2.08
C LYS A 76 12.48 -12.63 -1.10
N ASP A 77 12.03 -12.26 0.09
CA ASP A 77 11.33 -13.17 1.00
C ASP A 77 9.86 -13.26 0.59
N TYR A 78 9.62 -13.95 -0.52
CA TYR A 78 8.33 -14.00 -1.19
C TYR A 78 7.27 -14.71 -0.35
N THR A 79 7.65 -15.73 0.40
CA THR A 79 6.73 -16.45 1.28
C THR A 79 6.15 -15.52 2.35
N THR A 80 7.02 -14.83 3.08
CA THR A 80 6.60 -13.86 4.12
C THR A 80 5.77 -12.72 3.51
N SER A 81 6.16 -12.22 2.34
CA SER A 81 5.44 -11.16 1.64
C SER A 81 4.00 -11.58 1.29
N ILE A 82 3.82 -12.76 0.71
CA ILE A 82 2.48 -13.31 0.38
C ILE A 82 1.64 -13.48 1.64
N ASP A 83 2.20 -13.99 2.72
CA ASP A 83 1.47 -14.20 3.99
C ASP A 83 0.98 -12.87 4.56
N TYR A 84 1.81 -11.81 4.51
CA TYR A 84 1.41 -10.49 4.94
C TYR A 84 0.34 -9.86 4.04
N TYR A 85 0.44 -10.01 2.72
CA TYR A 85 -0.58 -9.54 1.79
C TYR A 85 -1.92 -10.28 1.98
N LYS A 86 -1.92 -11.59 2.15
CA LYS A 86 -3.13 -12.37 2.45
C LYS A 86 -3.77 -11.90 3.77
N LYS A 87 -2.96 -11.69 4.80
CA LYS A 87 -3.45 -11.15 6.07
C LYS A 87 -4.08 -9.76 5.92
N LEU A 88 -3.53 -8.89 5.07
CA LEU A 88 -4.14 -7.60 4.75
C LEU A 88 -5.50 -7.75 4.05
N GLN A 89 -5.63 -8.72 3.14
CA GLN A 89 -6.91 -9.02 2.48
C GLN A 89 -7.95 -9.52 3.49
N GLU A 90 -7.59 -10.44 4.39
CA GLU A 90 -8.46 -10.95 5.48
C GLU A 90 -8.92 -9.82 6.42
N LEU A 91 -8.04 -8.85 6.70
CA LEU A 91 -8.35 -7.68 7.51
C LEU A 91 -9.19 -6.62 6.75
N GLY A 92 -9.48 -6.83 5.48
CA GLY A 92 -10.22 -5.88 4.64
C GLY A 92 -9.47 -4.59 4.36
N TYR A 93 -8.13 -4.62 4.42
CA TYR A 93 -7.30 -3.43 4.21
C TYR A 93 -7.54 -2.78 2.85
N THR A 94 -7.79 -1.48 2.86
CA THR A 94 -7.97 -0.69 1.65
C THR A 94 -6.78 0.22 1.38
N GLY A 95 -6.02 0.59 2.40
CA GLY A 95 -4.95 1.58 2.32
C GLY A 95 -5.41 2.98 1.90
N ILE A 96 -6.72 3.24 1.96
CA ILE A 96 -7.27 4.56 1.67
C ILE A 96 -6.90 5.51 2.82
N THR A 97 -6.25 6.61 2.48
CA THR A 97 -5.88 7.69 3.39
C THR A 97 -6.50 9.00 2.94
N THR A 98 -6.78 9.87 3.91
CA THR A 98 -7.19 11.26 3.60
C THR A 98 -6.03 12.18 3.94
N GLU A 99 -5.58 12.93 2.96
CA GLU A 99 -4.50 13.91 3.09
C GLU A 99 -5.08 15.31 3.12
N TYR A 100 -4.51 16.17 3.96
CA TYR A 100 -5.02 17.49 4.23
C TYR A 100 -4.03 18.55 3.79
N TYR A 101 -4.42 19.35 2.80
CA TYR A 101 -3.59 20.34 2.14
C TYR A 101 -4.08 21.76 2.41
N ALA A 102 -3.17 22.73 2.33
CA ALA A 102 -3.48 24.14 2.17
C ALA A 102 -2.34 24.85 1.44
N VAL A 103 -2.63 26.03 0.87
CA VAL A 103 -1.65 26.83 0.14
C VAL A 103 -0.87 27.68 1.14
N ASN A 104 0.43 27.54 1.17
CA ASN A 104 1.35 28.34 1.96
C ASN A 104 1.42 29.76 1.40
N LYS A 105 1.02 30.77 2.18
CA LYS A 105 0.97 32.17 1.70
C LYS A 105 2.35 32.79 1.44
N ALA A 106 3.40 32.25 2.01
CA ALA A 106 4.75 32.76 1.80
C ALA A 106 5.37 32.23 0.50
N THR A 107 5.08 30.96 0.14
CA THR A 107 5.67 30.30 -1.04
C THR A 107 4.70 30.18 -2.20
N GLY A 108 3.39 30.21 -1.95
CA GLY A 108 2.35 29.90 -2.94
C GLY A 108 2.20 28.40 -3.23
N GLU A 109 2.93 27.55 -2.54
CA GLU A 109 2.92 26.09 -2.75
C GLU A 109 1.81 25.42 -1.95
N LYS A 110 1.31 24.30 -2.47
CA LYS A 110 0.33 23.44 -1.80
C LYS A 110 1.04 22.43 -0.92
N ASP A 111 1.00 22.63 0.41
CA ASP A 111 1.66 21.77 1.38
C ASP A 111 0.68 20.74 1.97
N ASN A 112 1.16 19.52 2.19
CA ASN A 112 0.47 18.52 2.98
C ASN A 112 0.72 18.78 4.48
N LEU A 113 -0.33 19.10 5.21
CA LEU A 113 -0.26 19.44 6.64
C LEU A 113 -0.58 18.25 7.57
N GLY A 114 -0.66 17.04 7.00
CA GLY A 114 -0.77 15.77 7.70
C GLY A 114 -2.17 15.51 8.27
N THR A 115 -2.65 16.34 9.17
CA THR A 115 -3.97 16.16 9.80
C THR A 115 -4.90 17.32 9.54
N LYS A 116 -6.23 17.05 9.57
CA LYS A 116 -7.25 18.09 9.47
C LYS A 116 -7.06 19.19 10.53
N GLN A 117 -6.75 18.78 11.76
CA GLN A 117 -6.58 19.72 12.87
C GLN A 117 -5.39 20.65 12.64
N ASN A 118 -4.25 20.12 12.18
CA ASN A 118 -3.08 20.94 11.88
C ASN A 118 -3.36 21.90 10.72
N ARG A 119 -3.97 21.42 9.62
CA ARG A 119 -4.38 22.27 8.50
C ARG A 119 -5.27 23.42 8.95
N ASP A 120 -6.33 23.10 9.70
CA ASP A 120 -7.30 24.11 10.13
C ASP A 120 -6.65 25.12 11.11
N ALA A 121 -5.71 24.67 11.95
CA ALA A 121 -4.94 25.55 12.83
C ALA A 121 -4.04 26.50 12.03
N MET A 122 -3.31 26.01 11.04
CA MET A 122 -2.41 26.81 10.21
C MET A 122 -3.15 27.84 9.34
N VAL A 123 -4.33 27.46 8.84
CA VAL A 123 -5.25 28.39 8.14
C VAL A 123 -5.76 29.47 9.09
N LYS A 124 -6.16 29.09 10.31
CA LYS A 124 -6.64 30.04 11.34
C LYS A 124 -5.55 31.02 11.78
N LEU A 125 -4.30 30.57 11.84
CA LEU A 125 -3.12 31.41 12.13
C LEU A 125 -2.78 32.37 10.97
N GLY A 126 -3.46 32.24 9.82
CA GLY A 126 -3.25 33.09 8.66
C GLY A 126 -1.99 32.78 7.83
N GLN A 127 -1.25 31.72 8.16
CA GLN A 127 -0.06 31.27 7.43
C GLN A 127 -0.40 30.54 6.13
N TYR A 128 -1.59 29.93 6.08
CA TYR A 128 -2.10 29.16 4.94
C TYR A 128 -3.47 29.66 4.48
N SER A 129 -3.82 29.38 3.22
CA SER A 129 -5.13 29.63 2.60
C SER A 129 -5.62 28.38 1.84
N ASP A 130 -6.83 28.46 1.28
CA ASP A 130 -7.40 27.45 0.38
C ASP A 130 -7.28 26.01 0.90
N PRO A 131 -7.86 25.69 2.09
CA PRO A 131 -7.80 24.36 2.64
C PRO A 131 -8.53 23.37 1.74
N SER A 132 -7.85 22.26 1.44
CA SER A 132 -8.38 21.16 0.63
C SER A 132 -8.06 19.80 1.26
N MET A 133 -8.67 18.75 0.71
CA MET A 133 -8.35 17.37 1.08
C MET A 133 -8.38 16.49 -0.15
N GLU A 134 -7.53 15.47 -0.13
CA GLU A 134 -7.48 14.43 -1.15
C GLU A 134 -7.63 13.06 -0.50
N VAL A 135 -8.39 12.19 -1.16
CA VAL A 135 -8.56 10.80 -0.73
C VAL A 135 -7.78 9.92 -1.68
N SER A 136 -6.85 9.14 -1.14
CA SER A 136 -6.02 8.25 -1.95
C SER A 136 -6.84 7.11 -2.56
N LYS A 137 -6.34 6.55 -3.66
CA LYS A 137 -6.93 5.34 -4.24
C LYS A 137 -6.71 4.14 -3.33
N SER A 138 -7.60 3.16 -3.43
CA SER A 138 -7.46 1.88 -2.73
C SER A 138 -6.20 1.13 -3.19
N LYS A 139 -5.45 0.56 -2.24
CA LYS A 139 -4.28 -0.30 -2.49
C LYS A 139 -4.62 -1.77 -2.73
N ARG A 140 -5.92 -2.12 -2.79
CA ARG A 140 -6.34 -3.52 -3.01
C ARG A 140 -5.80 -4.09 -4.32
N ALA A 141 -5.91 -3.32 -5.40
CA ALA A 141 -5.37 -3.72 -6.69
C ALA A 141 -3.84 -3.86 -6.67
N ASP A 142 -3.15 -2.94 -5.97
CA ASP A 142 -1.69 -3.02 -5.78
C ASP A 142 -1.27 -4.27 -5.03
N ILE A 143 -2.00 -4.66 -3.97
CA ILE A 143 -1.73 -5.89 -3.21
C ILE A 143 -1.79 -7.10 -4.13
N ILE A 144 -2.85 -7.23 -4.93
CA ILE A 144 -3.03 -8.39 -5.81
C ILE A 144 -1.98 -8.39 -6.93
N LYS A 145 -1.67 -7.21 -7.48
CA LYS A 145 -0.58 -7.06 -8.44
C LYS A 145 0.77 -7.50 -7.86
N ASN A 146 1.07 -7.15 -6.63
CA ASN A 146 2.31 -7.56 -5.96
C ASN A 146 2.35 -9.08 -5.71
N ILE A 147 1.22 -9.69 -5.31
CA ILE A 147 1.11 -11.15 -5.17
C ILE A 147 1.34 -11.82 -6.53
N ALA A 148 0.71 -11.33 -7.58
CA ALA A 148 0.90 -11.87 -8.93
C ALA A 148 2.35 -11.73 -9.41
N TYR A 149 2.99 -10.59 -9.16
CA TYR A 149 4.39 -10.37 -9.46
C TYR A 149 5.30 -11.39 -8.74
N ILE A 150 5.03 -11.66 -7.47
CA ILE A 150 5.77 -12.67 -6.70
C ILE A 150 5.59 -14.04 -7.33
N TYR A 151 4.37 -14.46 -7.66
CA TYR A 151 4.12 -15.73 -8.33
C TYR A 151 4.85 -15.85 -9.67
N VAL A 152 4.89 -14.75 -10.46
CA VAL A 152 5.68 -14.72 -11.70
C VAL A 152 7.17 -14.96 -11.45
N ASN A 153 7.73 -14.33 -10.42
CA ASN A 153 9.14 -14.50 -10.07
C ASN A 153 9.47 -15.91 -9.55
N GLU A 154 8.50 -16.57 -8.92
CA GLU A 154 8.62 -17.96 -8.49
C GLU A 154 8.31 -18.97 -9.61
N GLY A 155 8.01 -18.50 -10.84
CA GLY A 155 7.63 -19.36 -11.96
C GLY A 155 6.20 -19.92 -11.87
N LYS A 156 5.40 -19.47 -10.91
CA LYS A 156 4.00 -19.86 -10.68
C LYS A 156 3.04 -19.04 -11.54
N THR A 157 3.16 -19.19 -12.85
CA THR A 157 2.46 -18.32 -13.82
C THR A 157 0.93 -18.51 -13.79
N GLU A 158 0.47 -19.71 -13.48
CA GLU A 158 -0.98 -20.00 -13.39
C GLU A 158 -1.60 -19.34 -12.17
N GLU A 159 -0.94 -19.41 -11.01
CA GLU A 159 -1.39 -18.74 -9.80
C GLU A 159 -1.38 -17.21 -9.96
N ALA A 160 -0.38 -16.67 -10.66
CA ALA A 160 -0.32 -15.26 -10.99
C ALA A 160 -1.51 -14.85 -11.86
N MET A 161 -1.85 -15.66 -12.86
CA MET A 161 -3.00 -15.42 -13.75
C MET A 161 -4.32 -15.41 -12.97
N ILE A 162 -4.54 -16.42 -12.11
CA ILE A 162 -5.73 -16.51 -11.26
C ILE A 162 -5.86 -15.26 -10.38
N ALA A 163 -4.77 -14.84 -9.74
CA ALA A 163 -4.75 -13.67 -8.87
C ALA A 163 -5.14 -12.39 -9.64
N LEU A 164 -4.59 -12.16 -10.83
CA LEU A 164 -4.92 -11.00 -11.66
C LEU A 164 -6.37 -11.03 -12.17
N GLN A 165 -6.88 -12.19 -12.57
CA GLN A 165 -8.26 -12.33 -13.01
C GLN A 165 -9.26 -12.07 -11.87
N GLU A 166 -8.96 -12.50 -10.66
CA GLU A 166 -9.77 -12.18 -9.47
C GLU A 166 -9.73 -10.68 -9.15
N ALA A 167 -8.57 -10.06 -9.30
CA ALA A 167 -8.45 -8.60 -9.12
C ALA A 167 -9.32 -7.85 -10.12
N ARG A 168 -9.29 -8.23 -11.40
CA ARG A 168 -10.11 -7.61 -12.44
C ARG A 168 -11.61 -7.72 -12.19
N LYS A 169 -12.08 -8.81 -11.56
CA LYS A 169 -13.49 -8.92 -11.15
C LYS A 169 -13.88 -7.83 -10.14
N SER A 170 -12.92 -7.42 -9.29
CA SER A 170 -13.14 -6.39 -8.26
C SER A 170 -12.97 -4.97 -8.82
N ASP A 171 -12.09 -4.78 -9.79
CA ASP A 171 -11.87 -3.51 -10.49
C ASP A 171 -11.66 -3.75 -12.01
N PRO A 172 -12.76 -3.88 -12.77
CA PRO A 172 -12.68 -4.18 -14.20
C PRO A 172 -12.08 -3.06 -15.05
N LYS A 173 -12.00 -1.85 -14.52
CA LYS A 173 -11.50 -0.66 -15.23
C LYS A 173 -10.05 -0.31 -14.87
N ASP A 174 -9.40 -1.07 -14.00
CA ASP A 174 -7.99 -0.84 -13.69
C ASP A 174 -7.11 -1.34 -14.86
N ILE A 175 -6.65 -0.40 -15.66
CA ILE A 175 -5.78 -0.65 -16.82
C ILE A 175 -4.48 -1.37 -16.39
N ASN A 176 -3.98 -1.12 -15.20
CA ASN A 176 -2.75 -1.77 -14.73
C ASN A 176 -2.95 -3.28 -14.53
N LEU A 177 -4.14 -3.71 -14.08
CA LEU A 177 -4.45 -5.12 -13.98
C LEU A 177 -4.52 -5.78 -15.36
N LEU A 178 -5.13 -5.10 -16.35
CA LEU A 178 -5.14 -5.56 -17.75
C LEU A 178 -3.73 -5.71 -18.30
N LEU A 179 -2.89 -4.70 -18.13
CA LEU A 179 -1.50 -4.71 -18.59
C LEU A 179 -0.67 -5.82 -17.95
N ASN A 180 -0.85 -6.05 -16.65
CA ASN A 180 -0.15 -7.13 -15.95
C ASN A 180 -0.61 -8.51 -16.43
N GLU A 181 -1.92 -8.72 -16.66
CA GLU A 181 -2.44 -9.96 -17.22
C GLU A 181 -1.95 -10.17 -18.67
N ALA A 182 -1.93 -9.11 -19.46
CA ALA A 182 -1.38 -9.14 -20.81
C ALA A 182 0.09 -9.55 -20.84
N GLN A 183 0.89 -9.03 -19.92
CA GLN A 183 2.30 -9.37 -19.80
C GLN A 183 2.51 -10.87 -19.48
N LEU A 184 1.60 -11.50 -18.72
CA LEU A 184 1.63 -12.95 -18.51
C LEU A 184 1.28 -13.71 -19.78
N TYR A 185 0.35 -13.23 -20.61
CA TYR A 185 0.03 -13.86 -21.88
C TYR A 185 1.20 -13.82 -22.87
N ILE A 186 2.03 -12.78 -22.87
CA ILE A 186 3.30 -12.77 -23.63
C ILE A 186 4.21 -13.91 -23.14
N LYS A 187 4.41 -14.05 -21.82
CA LYS A 187 5.22 -15.13 -21.25
C LYS A 187 4.70 -16.53 -21.59
N LEU A 188 3.38 -16.66 -21.76
CA LEU A 188 2.70 -17.90 -22.13
C LEU A 188 2.59 -18.09 -23.66
N GLU A 189 3.17 -17.19 -24.46
CA GLU A 189 3.11 -17.18 -25.92
C GLU A 189 1.67 -17.15 -26.47
N LYS A 190 0.70 -16.59 -25.71
CA LYS A 190 -0.72 -16.48 -26.07
C LYS A 190 -1.02 -15.08 -26.62
N MET A 191 -0.45 -14.78 -27.79
CA MET A 191 -0.48 -13.44 -28.39
C MET A 191 -1.90 -12.97 -28.75
N ASP A 192 -2.79 -13.87 -29.14
CA ASP A 192 -4.21 -13.57 -29.39
C ASP A 192 -4.94 -13.07 -28.12
N LYS A 193 -4.61 -13.61 -26.96
CA LYS A 193 -5.16 -13.14 -25.69
C LYS A 193 -4.53 -11.81 -25.25
N PHE A 194 -3.23 -11.65 -25.47
CA PHE A 194 -2.56 -10.38 -25.26
C PHE A 194 -3.22 -9.26 -26.09
N ALA A 195 -3.41 -9.49 -27.39
CA ALA A 195 -4.02 -8.49 -28.29
C ALA A 195 -5.43 -8.06 -27.81
N LYS A 196 -6.26 -9.02 -27.42
CA LYS A 196 -7.60 -8.72 -26.86
C LYS A 196 -7.56 -7.85 -25.62
N LEU A 197 -6.61 -8.10 -24.70
CA LEU A 197 -6.46 -7.26 -23.51
C LEU A 197 -5.95 -5.86 -23.85
N MET A 198 -5.09 -5.73 -24.85
CA MET A 198 -4.65 -4.42 -25.32
C MET A 198 -5.80 -3.63 -25.95
N GLU A 199 -6.65 -4.27 -26.76
CA GLU A 199 -7.86 -3.65 -27.30
C GLU A 199 -8.82 -3.18 -26.20
N GLU A 200 -9.02 -4.02 -25.15
CA GLU A 200 -9.83 -3.65 -23.98
C GLU A 200 -9.21 -2.45 -23.23
N ALA A 201 -7.90 -2.45 -23.02
CA ALA A 201 -7.20 -1.33 -22.39
C ALA A 201 -7.32 -0.04 -23.20
N ILE A 202 -7.21 -0.10 -24.53
CA ILE A 202 -7.39 1.04 -25.43
C ILE A 202 -8.82 1.60 -25.35
N GLN A 203 -9.84 0.75 -25.18
CA GLN A 203 -11.22 1.22 -25.01
C GLN A 203 -11.39 1.99 -23.69
N LEU A 204 -10.63 1.63 -22.64
CA LEU A 204 -10.67 2.31 -21.35
C LEU A 204 -9.88 3.63 -21.35
N ASP A 205 -8.78 3.70 -22.09
CA ASP A 205 -7.94 4.88 -22.23
C ASP A 205 -7.49 5.08 -23.69
N PRO A 206 -8.37 5.63 -24.55
CA PRO A 206 -8.11 5.75 -25.99
C PRO A 206 -7.05 6.78 -26.36
N ASN A 207 -6.58 7.58 -25.40
CA ASN A 207 -5.55 8.59 -25.64
C ASN A 207 -4.16 8.15 -25.17
N ASN A 208 -3.99 6.91 -24.71
CA ASN A 208 -2.72 6.41 -24.20
C ASN A 208 -1.85 5.79 -25.32
N PRO A 209 -0.81 6.50 -25.79
CA PRO A 209 -0.03 6.01 -26.92
C PRO A 209 0.75 4.73 -26.64
N ILE A 210 1.02 4.43 -25.36
CA ILE A 210 1.74 3.22 -24.96
C ILE A 210 0.93 1.97 -25.26
N LEU A 211 -0.41 2.03 -25.12
CA LEU A 211 -1.29 0.90 -25.42
C LEU A 211 -1.26 0.54 -26.90
N PHE A 212 -1.29 1.55 -27.77
CA PHE A 212 -1.20 1.36 -29.23
C PHE A 212 0.18 0.83 -29.64
N PHE A 213 1.24 1.37 -29.05
CA PHE A 213 2.59 0.86 -29.30
C PHE A 213 2.71 -0.61 -28.91
N ASN A 214 2.23 -1.00 -27.74
CA ASN A 214 2.27 -2.38 -27.27
C ASN A 214 1.47 -3.33 -28.16
N LEU A 215 0.31 -2.90 -28.67
CA LEU A 215 -0.49 -3.68 -29.63
C LEU A 215 0.23 -3.81 -30.98
N GLY A 216 0.88 -2.74 -31.46
CA GLY A 216 1.57 -2.73 -32.75
C GLY A 216 2.85 -3.57 -32.79
N VAL A 217 3.47 -3.85 -31.66
CA VAL A 217 4.68 -4.71 -31.58
C VAL A 217 4.36 -6.19 -31.79
N VAL A 218 3.09 -6.59 -31.62
CA VAL A 218 2.64 -8.00 -31.65
C VAL A 218 1.91 -8.37 -32.94
N ASN A 219 1.51 -7.39 -33.75
CA ASN A 219 0.94 -7.57 -35.09
C ASN A 219 2.04 -7.48 -36.14
#